data_38cda064f232ff1ccdaa81b87d603952
#
_entry.id   38cda064f232ff1ccdaa81b87d603952
#
_cell.length_a   1.000
_cell.length_b   1.000
_cell.length_c   1.000
_cell.angle_alpha   90.00
_cell.angle_beta   90.00
_cell.angle_gamma   90.00
#
_symmetry.space_group_name_H-M   'P 1'
#
loop_
_entity.id
_entity.type
_entity.pdbx_description
1 polymer ?
#
loop_
_entity_poly.entity_id
_entity_poly.type
_entity_poly.pdbx_seq_one_letter_code
_entity_poly.pdbx_strand_id
1 'polypeptide(L)'
;LSSSSAASDVYKRQGQELLEVTVNTGKLTPPKSMDSNDLKLINAFISNINMQEFSREKSVIVDLNTLGKEVVDYHVGKNVLNKISNSCRKLVEYNFSYEEEGSKMYFNLFDNIAIKEDAERPYAIAQFGEILSNAIIQKKLISITSSSYDVLQNNLSKIICYALKREQIANQETRVNEYSYTYFQKIVRFKLKNKKKNLQLIQESLQEFVDNHIAIEKFELKNGVFIITFLPLSDAEIEDLNSDNDKNDKGLLIDTLG
;
A
#
# COMPACT_ATOMS: atom_id res chain seq x y z
N LEU A 1 30.30 -22.31 -19.21
CA LEU A 1 29.70 -20.98 -19.04
C LEU A 1 28.19 -21.06 -19.09
N SER A 2 27.52 -20.51 -18.09
CA SER A 2 26.09 -20.17 -17.94
C SER A 2 25.34 -20.94 -16.84
N SER A 3 25.63 -20.59 -15.59
CA SER A 3 24.75 -20.99 -14.47
C SER A 3 24.37 -19.80 -13.55
N SER A 4 24.70 -18.57 -13.97
CA SER A 4 24.46 -17.37 -13.15
C SER A 4 23.11 -16.68 -13.39
N SER A 5 22.47 -16.91 -14.56
CA SER A 5 21.22 -16.23 -14.93
C SER A 5 19.97 -16.82 -14.28
N ALA A 6 19.92 -18.14 -14.12
CA ALA A 6 18.73 -18.82 -13.56
C ALA A 6 18.52 -18.58 -12.05
N ALA A 7 19.59 -18.37 -11.30
CA ALA A 7 19.50 -18.08 -9.86
C ALA A 7 18.95 -16.68 -9.58
N SER A 8 19.26 -15.70 -10.43
CA SER A 8 18.75 -14.33 -10.33
C SER A 8 17.23 -14.23 -10.60
N ASP A 9 16.72 -15.03 -11.54
CA ASP A 9 15.29 -15.00 -11.90
C ASP A 9 14.39 -15.71 -10.88
N VAL A 10 14.92 -16.68 -10.13
CA VAL A 10 14.18 -17.36 -9.06
C VAL A 10 13.99 -16.42 -7.86
N TYR A 11 14.96 -15.53 -7.58
CA TYR A 11 14.85 -14.54 -6.51
C TYR A 11 13.82 -13.41 -6.80
N LYS A 12 13.65 -13.03 -8.07
CA LYS A 12 12.68 -12.00 -8.47
C LYS A 12 11.21 -12.44 -8.42
N ARG A 13 10.92 -13.74 -8.29
CA ARG A 13 9.56 -14.29 -8.29
C ARG A 13 9.00 -14.65 -6.92
N GLN A 14 9.69 -14.38 -5.82
CA GLN A 14 9.14 -14.58 -4.49
C GLN A 14 8.29 -13.37 -4.09
N GLY A 15 7.10 -13.25 -4.69
CA GLY A 15 6.10 -12.28 -4.28
C GLY A 15 5.80 -12.45 -2.78
N GLN A 16 5.94 -11.40 -2.03
CA GLN A 16 5.52 -11.31 -0.64
C GLN A 16 4.11 -10.78 -0.63
N GLU A 17 3.27 -11.34 0.23
CA GLU A 17 1.86 -10.98 0.33
C GLU A 17 1.65 -10.12 1.58
N LEU A 18 0.88 -9.06 1.45
CA LEU A 18 0.41 -8.28 2.60
C LEU A 18 -0.53 -9.15 3.44
N LEU A 19 -0.29 -9.27 4.74
CA LEU A 19 -1.10 -10.12 5.62
C LEU A 19 -2.11 -9.36 6.45
N GLU A 20 -1.68 -8.25 7.02
CA GLU A 20 -2.48 -7.55 8.03
C GLU A 20 -1.98 -6.12 8.21
N VAL A 21 -2.91 -5.20 8.37
CA VAL A 21 -2.64 -3.81 8.72
C VAL A 21 -3.50 -3.47 9.93
N THR A 22 -2.91 -2.92 10.99
CA THR A 22 -3.67 -2.41 12.14
C THR A 22 -4.09 -0.98 11.81
N VAL A 23 -5.38 -0.70 11.93
CA VAL A 23 -5.96 0.64 11.72
C VAL A 23 -6.60 1.05 13.03
N ASN A 24 -6.11 2.11 13.66
CA ASN A 24 -6.53 2.54 14.99
C ASN A 24 -6.44 1.39 16.00
N THR A 25 -7.56 1.00 16.62
CA THR A 25 -7.68 -0.12 17.55
C THR A 25 -8.08 -1.42 16.86
N GLY A 26 -8.54 -1.35 15.60
CA GLY A 26 -9.01 -2.48 14.83
C GLY A 26 -7.94 -3.15 13.99
N LYS A 27 -8.26 -4.34 13.52
CA LYS A 27 -7.41 -5.21 12.73
C LYS A 27 -7.93 -5.37 11.31
N LEU A 28 -7.27 -4.74 10.34
CA LEU A 28 -7.57 -4.92 8.93
C LEU A 28 -6.80 -6.13 8.38
N THR A 29 -7.50 -7.09 7.81
CA THR A 29 -6.90 -8.26 7.15
C THR A 29 -7.15 -8.18 5.65
N PRO A 30 -6.10 -7.94 4.84
CA PRO A 30 -6.20 -7.98 3.40
C PRO A 30 -6.31 -9.40 2.86
N PRO A 31 -6.75 -9.57 1.60
CA PRO A 31 -6.78 -10.87 0.93
C PRO A 31 -5.39 -11.50 0.85
N LYS A 32 -5.33 -12.81 1.03
CA LYS A 32 -4.06 -13.58 1.04
C LYS A 32 -3.26 -13.52 -0.26
N SER A 33 -3.90 -13.18 -1.37
CA SER A 33 -3.30 -13.13 -2.71
C SER A 33 -2.89 -11.73 -3.17
N MET A 34 -3.08 -10.71 -2.32
CA MET A 34 -2.70 -9.32 -2.63
C MET A 34 -1.18 -9.19 -2.74
N ASP A 35 -0.71 -8.57 -3.81
CA ASP A 35 0.71 -8.38 -4.10
C ASP A 35 1.05 -6.89 -4.37
N SER A 36 2.33 -6.61 -4.62
CA SER A 36 2.80 -5.23 -4.85
C SER A 36 2.23 -4.59 -6.11
N ASN A 37 1.87 -5.37 -7.14
CA ASN A 37 1.25 -4.82 -8.35
C ASN A 37 -0.20 -4.40 -8.08
N ASP A 38 -0.92 -5.16 -7.25
CA ASP A 38 -2.26 -4.82 -6.83
C ASP A 38 -2.26 -3.51 -6.02
N LEU A 39 -1.28 -3.31 -5.12
CA LEU A 39 -1.10 -2.04 -4.39
C LEU A 39 -0.75 -0.87 -5.31
N LYS A 40 0.13 -1.06 -6.28
CA LYS A 40 0.43 -0.04 -7.29
C LYS A 40 -0.80 0.38 -8.07
N LEU A 41 -1.63 -0.58 -8.46
CA LEU A 41 -2.85 -0.31 -9.21
C LEU A 41 -3.89 0.45 -8.36
N ILE A 42 -4.04 0.10 -7.08
CA ILE A 42 -4.88 0.85 -6.13
C ILE A 42 -4.39 2.30 -6.03
N ASN A 43 -3.09 2.50 -5.85
CA ASN A 43 -2.49 3.83 -5.79
C ASN A 43 -2.70 4.61 -7.08
N ALA A 44 -2.52 3.96 -8.24
CA ALA A 44 -2.73 4.58 -9.53
C ALA A 44 -4.18 5.10 -9.67
N PHE A 45 -5.17 4.33 -9.26
CA PHE A 45 -6.55 4.81 -9.25
C PHE A 45 -6.76 5.98 -8.29
N ILE A 46 -6.24 5.90 -7.06
CA ILE A 46 -6.39 6.96 -6.05
C ILE A 46 -5.69 8.25 -6.50
N SER A 47 -4.48 8.17 -7.05
CA SER A 47 -3.70 9.34 -7.49
C SER A 47 -4.34 10.09 -8.66
N ASN A 48 -5.21 9.45 -9.44
CA ASN A 48 -5.89 10.06 -10.57
C ASN A 48 -7.31 10.57 -10.23
N ILE A 49 -7.69 10.62 -8.95
CA ILE A 49 -8.99 11.11 -8.52
C ILE A 49 -9.11 12.62 -8.71
N ASN A 50 -10.16 13.07 -9.44
CA ASN A 50 -10.66 14.43 -9.38
C ASN A 50 -11.71 14.51 -8.27
N MET A 51 -11.40 15.19 -7.17
CA MET A 51 -12.25 15.23 -5.98
C MET A 51 -13.66 15.84 -6.24
N GLN A 52 -13.81 16.76 -7.19
CA GLN A 52 -15.11 17.34 -7.50
C GLN A 52 -16.06 16.33 -8.15
N GLU A 53 -15.54 15.51 -9.06
CA GLU A 53 -16.29 14.45 -9.73
C GLU A 53 -16.47 13.25 -8.81
N PHE A 54 -15.40 12.86 -8.10
CA PHE A 54 -15.38 11.70 -7.22
C PHE A 54 -16.39 11.81 -6.06
N SER A 55 -16.59 13.00 -5.49
CA SER A 55 -17.57 13.21 -4.42
C SER A 55 -18.99 12.85 -4.81
N ARG A 56 -19.30 12.91 -6.11
CA ARG A 56 -20.64 12.59 -6.65
C ARG A 56 -20.74 11.15 -7.15
N GLU A 57 -19.71 10.71 -7.88
CA GLU A 57 -19.78 9.47 -8.65
C GLU A 57 -19.04 8.30 -8.00
N LYS A 58 -18.17 8.58 -7.00
CA LYS A 58 -17.31 7.58 -6.33
C LYS A 58 -16.52 6.71 -7.32
N SER A 59 -16.21 7.26 -8.49
CA SER A 59 -15.49 6.58 -9.56
C SER A 59 -14.34 7.42 -10.10
N VAL A 60 -13.38 6.77 -10.73
CA VAL A 60 -12.26 7.40 -11.42
C VAL A 60 -12.09 6.78 -12.81
N ILE A 61 -11.75 7.62 -13.78
CA ILE A 61 -11.40 7.19 -15.14
C ILE A 61 -9.91 7.43 -15.32
N VAL A 62 -9.17 6.40 -15.67
CA VAL A 62 -7.71 6.47 -15.86
C VAL A 62 -7.34 5.88 -17.21
N ASP A 63 -6.53 6.62 -17.98
CA ASP A 63 -5.96 6.14 -19.25
C ASP A 63 -5.10 4.90 -19.02
N LEU A 64 -5.23 3.89 -19.90
CA LEU A 64 -4.49 2.63 -19.72
C LEU A 64 -2.97 2.79 -19.89
N ASN A 65 -2.49 3.79 -20.66
CA ASN A 65 -1.05 4.06 -20.72
C ASN A 65 -0.53 4.65 -19.42
N THR A 66 -1.34 5.48 -18.74
CA THR A 66 -1.03 5.98 -17.38
C THR A 66 -0.94 4.81 -16.41
N LEU A 67 -1.96 3.94 -16.35
CA LEU A 67 -1.91 2.74 -15.50
C LEU A 67 -0.71 1.83 -15.85
N GLY A 68 -0.40 1.67 -17.14
CA GLY A 68 0.73 0.86 -17.59
C GLY A 68 2.07 1.39 -17.10
N LYS A 69 2.28 2.69 -17.13
CA LYS A 69 3.50 3.35 -16.62
C LYS A 69 3.63 3.19 -15.11
N GLU A 70 2.55 3.43 -14.38
CA GLU A 70 2.56 3.37 -12.91
C GLU A 70 2.70 1.93 -12.39
N VAL A 71 2.13 0.93 -13.08
CA VAL A 71 2.14 -0.47 -12.63
C VAL A 71 3.36 -1.25 -13.11
N VAL A 72 3.88 -0.97 -14.31
CA VAL A 72 4.88 -1.85 -14.98
C VAL A 72 6.10 -1.11 -15.53
N ASP A 73 6.18 0.21 -15.42
CA ASP A 73 7.25 1.08 -15.94
C ASP A 73 7.46 1.00 -17.48
N TYR A 74 6.47 0.52 -18.24
CA TYR A 74 6.56 0.33 -19.69
C TYR A 74 5.33 0.81 -20.45
N HIS A 75 5.50 1.07 -21.74
CA HIS A 75 4.38 1.33 -22.65
C HIS A 75 3.45 0.11 -22.72
N VAL A 76 2.15 0.37 -22.78
CA VAL A 76 1.12 -0.66 -22.76
C VAL A 76 1.17 -1.49 -24.03
N GLY A 77 1.71 -2.71 -23.93
CA GLY A 77 1.57 -3.78 -24.91
C GLY A 77 0.56 -4.81 -24.42
N LYS A 78 0.19 -5.74 -25.31
CA LYS A 78 -0.80 -6.80 -25.00
C LYS A 78 -0.54 -7.56 -23.70
N ASN A 79 0.73 -7.82 -23.37
CA ASN A 79 1.11 -8.50 -22.12
C ASN A 79 0.88 -7.63 -20.87
N VAL A 80 1.04 -6.31 -21.00
CA VAL A 80 0.78 -5.35 -19.91
C VAL A 80 -0.71 -5.20 -19.69
N LEU A 81 -1.51 -5.10 -20.74
CA LEU A 81 -2.97 -5.10 -20.67
C LEU A 81 -3.50 -6.33 -19.95
N ASN A 82 -3.02 -7.51 -20.29
CA ASN A 82 -3.41 -8.75 -19.61
C ASN A 82 -3.06 -8.73 -18.11
N LYS A 83 -1.92 -8.15 -17.73
CA LYS A 83 -1.54 -8.01 -16.32
C LYS A 83 -2.47 -7.03 -15.60
N ILE A 84 -2.72 -5.85 -16.18
CA ILE A 84 -3.64 -4.85 -15.62
C ILE A 84 -5.04 -5.47 -15.47
N SER A 85 -5.54 -6.12 -16.50
CA SER A 85 -6.87 -6.77 -16.50
C SER A 85 -6.97 -7.85 -15.42
N ASN A 86 -5.94 -8.69 -15.26
CA ASN A 86 -5.91 -9.70 -14.21
C ASN A 86 -5.86 -9.08 -12.80
N SER A 87 -5.08 -8.02 -12.60
CA SER A 87 -5.05 -7.32 -11.31
C SER A 87 -6.37 -6.60 -11.04
N CYS A 88 -6.98 -5.94 -12.03
CA CYS A 88 -8.30 -5.33 -11.88
C CYS A 88 -9.36 -6.35 -11.44
N ARG A 89 -9.38 -7.53 -12.08
CA ARG A 89 -10.29 -8.61 -11.68
C ARG A 89 -10.08 -9.04 -10.23
N LYS A 90 -8.82 -9.25 -9.82
CA LYS A 90 -8.50 -9.58 -8.43
C LYS A 90 -8.96 -8.49 -7.46
N LEU A 91 -8.75 -7.20 -7.79
CA LEU A 91 -9.13 -6.09 -6.91
C LEU A 91 -10.63 -6.05 -6.63
N VAL A 92 -11.46 -6.40 -7.60
CA VAL A 92 -12.92 -6.49 -7.41
C VAL A 92 -13.30 -7.73 -6.60
N GLU A 93 -12.56 -8.84 -6.76
CA GLU A 93 -12.80 -10.09 -6.02
C GLU A 93 -12.26 -10.04 -4.58
N TYR A 94 -11.41 -9.07 -4.24
CA TYR A 94 -10.78 -8.98 -2.93
C TYR A 94 -11.77 -8.57 -1.85
N ASN A 95 -11.95 -9.47 -0.88
CA ASN A 95 -12.72 -9.22 0.31
C ASN A 95 -11.77 -8.93 1.48
N PHE A 96 -11.89 -7.74 2.04
CA PHE A 96 -11.18 -7.31 3.24
C PHE A 96 -12.02 -7.61 4.46
N SER A 97 -11.38 -7.90 5.58
CA SER A 97 -12.06 -7.97 6.86
C SER A 97 -11.43 -7.00 7.85
N TYR A 98 -12.29 -6.30 8.57
CA TYR A 98 -11.93 -5.43 9.69
C TYR A 98 -12.55 -6.00 10.96
N GLU A 99 -11.78 -6.11 12.04
CA GLU A 99 -12.21 -6.68 13.30
C GLU A 99 -11.83 -5.73 14.45
N GLU A 100 -12.81 -5.34 15.25
CA GLU A 100 -12.65 -4.48 16.39
C GLU A 100 -13.67 -4.83 17.48
N GLU A 101 -13.22 -4.96 18.73
CA GLU A 101 -14.05 -5.14 19.95
C GLU A 101 -15.23 -6.12 19.79
N GLY A 102 -15.00 -7.25 19.11
CA GLY A 102 -16.04 -8.27 18.90
C GLY A 102 -16.94 -8.06 17.69
N SER A 103 -16.78 -6.96 16.96
CA SER A 103 -17.41 -6.72 15.66
C SER A 103 -16.47 -7.13 14.53
N LYS A 104 -17.02 -7.72 13.48
CA LYS A 104 -16.29 -8.09 12.28
C LYS A 104 -17.04 -7.65 11.04
N MET A 105 -16.37 -6.84 10.21
CA MET A 105 -16.91 -6.31 8.98
C MET A 105 -16.15 -6.87 7.78
N TYR A 106 -16.86 -7.12 6.69
CA TYR A 106 -16.29 -7.53 5.41
C TYR A 106 -16.65 -6.52 4.34
N PHE A 107 -15.68 -6.13 3.49
CA PHE A 107 -15.89 -5.15 2.45
C PHE A 107 -14.92 -5.31 1.29
N ASN A 108 -15.27 -4.76 0.13
CA ASN A 108 -14.42 -4.65 -1.03
C ASN A 108 -13.94 -3.21 -1.20
N LEU A 109 -12.73 -3.02 -1.72
CA LEU A 109 -12.22 -1.68 -2.03
C LEU A 109 -12.85 -1.11 -3.30
N PHE A 110 -13.21 -1.98 -4.25
CA PHE A 110 -13.84 -1.61 -5.51
C PHE A 110 -15.10 -2.43 -5.73
N ASP A 111 -16.19 -1.77 -6.10
CA ASP A 111 -17.44 -2.43 -6.47
C ASP A 111 -17.33 -3.05 -7.86
N ASN A 112 -16.70 -2.34 -8.79
CA ASN A 112 -16.36 -2.84 -10.11
C ASN A 112 -15.20 -2.06 -10.73
N ILE A 113 -14.53 -2.69 -11.72
CA ILE A 113 -13.53 -2.05 -12.58
C ILE A 113 -13.82 -2.50 -14.01
N ALA A 114 -14.15 -1.54 -14.87
CA ALA A 114 -14.39 -1.77 -16.29
C ALA A 114 -13.21 -1.29 -17.13
N ILE A 115 -12.76 -2.10 -18.08
CA ILE A 115 -11.69 -1.75 -19.04
C ILE A 115 -12.31 -1.57 -20.41
N LYS A 116 -12.02 -0.46 -21.07
CA LYS A 116 -12.46 -0.09 -22.41
C LYS A 116 -11.25 -0.07 -23.35
N GLU A 117 -10.96 -1.22 -23.96
CA GLU A 117 -9.79 -1.40 -24.84
C GLU A 117 -10.04 -0.83 -26.25
N ASP A 118 -11.28 -0.92 -26.74
CA ASP A 118 -11.65 -0.53 -28.12
C ASP A 118 -11.95 0.98 -28.29
N ALA A 119 -11.74 1.77 -27.24
CA ALA A 119 -11.88 3.22 -27.32
C ALA A 119 -10.70 3.85 -28.08
N GLU A 120 -10.91 4.99 -28.72
CA GLU A 120 -9.86 5.77 -29.38
C GLU A 120 -8.66 6.03 -28.43
N ARG A 121 -8.96 6.26 -27.16
CA ARG A 121 -8.00 6.25 -26.04
C ARG A 121 -8.45 5.22 -25.04
N PRO A 122 -7.78 4.06 -24.97
CA PRO A 122 -8.15 3.02 -24.03
C PRO A 122 -8.05 3.47 -22.57
N TYR A 123 -9.05 3.16 -21.76
CA TYR A 123 -9.13 3.59 -20.35
C TYR A 123 -9.76 2.54 -19.45
N ALA A 124 -9.55 2.69 -18.15
CA ALA A 124 -10.24 1.94 -17.11
C ALA A 124 -11.14 2.88 -16.29
N ILE A 125 -12.30 2.37 -15.89
CA ILE A 125 -13.20 3.02 -14.94
C ILE A 125 -13.21 2.17 -13.68
N ALA A 126 -12.79 2.73 -12.54
CA ALA A 126 -12.86 2.07 -11.26
C ALA A 126 -13.96 2.72 -10.40
N GLN A 127 -14.96 1.95 -10.01
CA GLN A 127 -15.98 2.32 -9.03
C GLN A 127 -15.52 1.87 -7.65
N PHE A 128 -15.32 2.81 -6.75
CA PHE A 128 -14.84 2.53 -5.40
C PHE A 128 -15.95 2.03 -4.49
N GLY A 129 -15.66 1.04 -3.67
CA GLY A 129 -16.55 0.60 -2.62
C GLY A 129 -16.80 1.70 -1.57
N GLU A 130 -17.90 1.61 -0.87
CA GLU A 130 -18.39 2.66 0.03
C GLU A 130 -17.36 3.07 1.09
N ILE A 131 -16.70 2.10 1.73
CA ILE A 131 -15.73 2.36 2.80
C ILE A 131 -14.52 3.14 2.28
N LEU A 132 -13.96 2.70 1.15
CA LEU A 132 -12.80 3.39 0.56
C LEU A 132 -13.20 4.76 0.03
N SER A 133 -14.35 4.90 -0.61
CA SER A 133 -14.88 6.18 -1.09
C SER A 133 -15.04 7.19 0.05
N ASN A 134 -15.63 6.76 1.16
CA ASN A 134 -15.83 7.62 2.32
C ASN A 134 -14.49 8.01 2.96
N ALA A 135 -13.52 7.10 3.06
CA ALA A 135 -12.18 7.41 3.55
C ALA A 135 -11.45 8.44 2.67
N ILE A 136 -11.60 8.35 1.33
CA ILE A 136 -11.04 9.33 0.39
C ILE A 136 -11.70 10.70 0.55
N ILE A 137 -13.05 10.75 0.54
CA ILE A 137 -13.82 11.99 0.66
C ILE A 137 -13.56 12.68 1.99
N GLN A 138 -13.41 11.91 3.07
CA GLN A 138 -13.12 12.43 4.40
C GLN A 138 -11.63 12.68 4.63
N LYS A 139 -10.77 12.51 3.62
CA LYS A 139 -9.31 12.67 3.70
C LYS A 139 -8.65 11.84 4.82
N LYS A 140 -9.21 10.67 5.13
CA LYS A 140 -8.69 9.76 6.18
C LYS A 140 -7.61 8.79 5.66
N LEU A 141 -7.13 8.96 4.44
CA LEU A 141 -6.05 8.16 3.88
C LEU A 141 -4.71 8.81 4.19
N ILE A 142 -3.76 7.99 4.61
CA ILE A 142 -2.37 8.43 4.72
C ILE A 142 -1.87 8.72 3.29
N SER A 143 -1.55 9.98 3.03
CA SER A 143 -0.92 10.37 1.77
C SER A 143 0.52 9.87 1.78
N ILE A 144 0.84 8.99 0.84
CA ILE A 144 2.21 8.68 0.47
C ILE A 144 2.40 9.26 -0.91
N THR A 145 3.35 10.18 -1.04
CA THR A 145 3.65 10.75 -2.36
C THR A 145 4.04 9.61 -3.30
N SER A 146 3.45 9.56 -4.50
CA SER A 146 3.77 8.56 -5.52
C SER A 146 5.28 8.50 -5.77
N SER A 147 5.97 9.65 -5.77
CA SER A 147 7.41 9.73 -5.89
C SER A 147 8.17 8.91 -4.83
N SER A 148 7.73 8.92 -3.58
CA SER A 148 8.37 8.14 -2.51
C SER A 148 8.15 6.63 -2.68
N TYR A 149 6.99 6.22 -3.20
CA TYR A 149 6.68 4.81 -3.43
C TYR A 149 7.39 4.25 -4.67
N ASP A 150 7.50 5.06 -5.72
CA ASP A 150 8.03 4.65 -7.03
C ASP A 150 9.54 4.43 -7.03
N VAL A 151 10.28 5.14 -6.19
CA VAL A 151 11.72 4.93 -6.05
C VAL A 151 12.07 3.61 -5.37
N LEU A 152 11.14 3.01 -4.60
CA LEU A 152 11.35 1.72 -3.98
C LEU A 152 11.36 0.60 -5.03
N GLN A 153 12.45 -0.16 -5.10
CA GLN A 153 12.62 -1.25 -6.06
C GLN A 153 12.27 -2.61 -5.46
N ASN A 154 12.51 -2.78 -4.15
CA ASN A 154 12.25 -4.02 -3.46
C ASN A 154 10.74 -4.19 -3.19
N ASN A 155 10.19 -5.34 -3.55
CA ASN A 155 8.77 -5.65 -3.30
C ASN A 155 8.41 -5.62 -1.81
N LEU A 156 9.32 -6.05 -0.94
CA LEU A 156 9.09 -5.99 0.51
C LEU A 156 8.99 -4.54 0.98
N SER A 157 9.87 -3.66 0.50
CA SER A 157 9.82 -2.23 0.80
C SER A 157 8.46 -1.63 0.41
N LYS A 158 7.98 -1.94 -0.79
CA LYS A 158 6.65 -1.47 -1.26
C LYS A 158 5.52 -1.93 -0.34
N ILE A 159 5.54 -3.19 0.10
CA ILE A 159 4.51 -3.74 0.99
C ILE A 159 4.54 -3.09 2.37
N ILE A 160 5.73 -2.92 2.96
CA ILE A 160 5.87 -2.36 4.32
C ILE A 160 5.84 -0.82 4.37
N CYS A 161 5.87 -0.16 3.21
CA CYS A 161 5.92 1.31 3.12
C CYS A 161 4.79 1.98 3.91
N TYR A 162 3.56 1.53 3.72
CA TYR A 162 2.39 2.07 4.42
C TYR A 162 2.46 1.85 5.94
N ALA A 163 2.89 0.65 6.35
CA ALA A 163 3.04 0.35 7.77
C ALA A 163 4.11 1.24 8.42
N LEU A 164 5.27 1.40 7.78
CA LEU A 164 6.34 2.25 8.29
C LEU A 164 5.97 3.74 8.29
N LYS A 165 5.23 4.20 7.29
CA LYS A 165 4.72 5.57 7.25
C LYS A 165 3.75 5.85 8.40
N ARG A 166 2.83 4.93 8.68
CA ARG A 166 1.95 4.99 9.83
C ARG A 166 2.74 5.03 11.16
N GLU A 167 3.76 4.18 11.27
CA GLU A 167 4.61 4.17 12.47
C GLU A 167 5.40 5.47 12.62
N GLN A 168 5.86 6.08 11.54
CA GLN A 168 6.48 7.41 11.54
C GLN A 168 5.51 8.45 12.13
N ILE A 169 4.26 8.45 11.68
CA ILE A 169 3.23 9.37 12.17
C ILE A 169 2.94 9.13 13.65
N ALA A 170 2.80 7.86 14.05
CA ALA A 170 2.50 7.50 15.44
C ALA A 170 3.64 7.80 16.44
N ASN A 171 4.89 7.85 15.95
CA ASN A 171 6.08 8.05 16.79
C ASN A 171 6.73 9.43 16.61
N GLN A 172 5.98 10.46 16.27
CA GLN A 172 6.53 11.80 15.99
C GLN A 172 7.34 12.39 17.17
N GLU A 173 6.93 12.16 18.40
CA GLU A 173 7.58 12.72 19.59
C GLU A 173 8.91 12.03 19.88
N THR A 174 8.92 10.71 19.92
CA THR A 174 10.12 9.94 20.28
C THR A 174 11.03 9.68 19.06
N ARG A 175 10.44 9.60 17.89
CA ARG A 175 11.06 9.24 16.61
C ARG A 175 11.80 7.90 16.61
N VAL A 176 11.74 7.15 17.69
CA VAL A 176 12.42 5.84 17.84
C VAL A 176 11.44 4.83 18.37
N ASN A 177 11.39 3.65 17.73
CA ASN A 177 10.61 2.54 18.23
C ASN A 177 11.27 1.20 17.89
N GLU A 178 10.85 0.14 18.59
CA GLU A 178 11.39 -1.20 18.48
C GLU A 178 10.39 -2.16 17.80
N TYR A 179 10.86 -2.90 16.81
CA TYR A 179 10.04 -3.83 16.03
C TYR A 179 10.64 -5.22 16.01
N SER A 180 9.94 -6.18 16.55
CA SER A 180 10.35 -7.59 16.51
C SER A 180 10.13 -8.18 15.10
N TYR A 181 10.78 -9.32 14.83
CA TYR A 181 10.47 -10.11 13.63
C TYR A 181 8.98 -10.46 13.52
N THR A 182 8.31 -10.70 14.65
CA THR A 182 6.87 -11.01 14.71
C THR A 182 6.00 -9.84 14.21
N TYR A 183 6.43 -8.59 14.43
CA TYR A 183 5.75 -7.42 13.85
C TYR A 183 5.71 -7.50 12.32
N PHE A 184 6.87 -7.75 11.69
CA PHE A 184 6.92 -7.88 10.23
C PHE A 184 6.16 -9.11 9.72
N GLN A 185 6.10 -10.21 10.48
CA GLN A 185 5.29 -11.37 10.13
C GLN A 185 3.77 -11.10 10.16
N LYS A 186 3.33 -10.11 10.93
CA LYS A 186 1.92 -9.67 10.92
C LYS A 186 1.57 -8.85 9.69
N ILE A 187 2.53 -8.12 9.13
CA ILE A 187 2.34 -7.25 7.95
C ILE A 187 2.56 -8.04 6.67
N VAL A 188 3.56 -8.93 6.65
CA VAL A 188 4.04 -9.62 5.45
C VAL A 188 4.06 -11.13 5.64
N ARG A 189 3.50 -11.84 4.67
CA ARG A 189 3.64 -13.28 4.59
C ARG A 189 4.95 -13.65 3.92
N PHE A 190 5.93 -14.06 4.71
CA PHE A 190 7.18 -14.59 4.18
C PHE A 190 6.99 -15.99 3.61
N LYS A 191 7.29 -16.19 2.33
CA LYS A 191 7.23 -17.51 1.69
C LYS A 191 8.33 -18.45 2.19
N LEU A 192 9.47 -17.90 2.60
CA LEU A 192 10.57 -18.68 3.15
C LEU A 192 10.35 -18.93 4.64
N LYS A 193 10.46 -20.20 5.07
CA LYS A 193 10.43 -20.58 6.49
C LYS A 193 11.73 -20.24 7.23
N ASN A 194 12.75 -19.74 6.54
CA ASN A 194 14.07 -19.42 7.11
C ASN A 194 14.08 -18.01 7.71
N LYS A 195 13.97 -17.92 9.04
CA LYS A 195 13.99 -16.66 9.80
C LYS A 195 15.21 -15.79 9.48
N LYS A 196 16.42 -16.38 9.35
CA LYS A 196 17.65 -15.62 9.05
C LYS A 196 17.58 -14.92 7.70
N LYS A 197 17.08 -15.60 6.66
CA LYS A 197 16.89 -15.01 5.33
C LYS A 197 15.80 -13.94 5.34
N ASN A 198 14.72 -14.14 6.09
CA ASN A 198 13.67 -13.13 6.21
C ASN A 198 14.15 -11.87 6.93
N LEU A 199 14.97 -12.03 8.00
CA LEU A 199 15.60 -10.89 8.68
C LEU A 199 16.52 -10.11 7.72
N GLN A 200 17.29 -10.81 6.88
CA GLN A 200 18.11 -10.17 5.85
C GLN A 200 17.26 -9.37 4.84
N LEU A 201 16.16 -9.95 4.35
CA LEU A 201 15.24 -9.24 3.45
C LEU A 201 14.65 -7.99 4.10
N ILE A 202 14.30 -8.04 5.39
CA ILE A 202 13.82 -6.88 6.13
C ILE A 202 14.93 -5.83 6.21
N GLN A 203 16.17 -6.21 6.54
CA GLN A 203 17.31 -5.29 6.58
C GLN A 203 17.55 -4.60 5.24
N GLU A 204 17.55 -5.37 4.13
CA GLU A 204 17.70 -4.83 2.77
C GLU A 204 16.58 -3.83 2.44
N SER A 205 15.35 -4.13 2.86
CA SER A 205 14.21 -3.23 2.67
C SER A 205 14.33 -1.97 3.52
N LEU A 206 14.68 -2.08 4.80
CA LEU A 206 14.87 -0.93 5.68
C LEU A 206 16.04 -0.05 5.20
N GLN A 207 17.11 -0.66 4.66
CA GLN A 207 18.22 0.09 4.06
C GLN A 207 17.77 0.90 2.84
N GLU A 208 16.90 0.34 2.01
CA GLU A 208 16.33 1.06 0.87
C GLU A 208 15.52 2.29 1.30
N PHE A 209 14.79 2.24 2.42
CA PHE A 209 14.12 3.41 3.00
C PHE A 209 15.11 4.48 3.46
N VAL A 210 16.22 4.07 4.10
CA VAL A 210 17.27 4.99 4.55
C VAL A 210 17.95 5.65 3.34
N ASP A 211 18.33 4.86 2.33
CA ASP A 211 19.05 5.34 1.14
C ASP A 211 18.21 6.33 0.32
N ASN A 212 16.89 6.16 0.30
CA ASN A 212 15.96 7.05 -0.41
C ASN A 212 15.36 8.14 0.49
N HIS A 213 15.73 8.23 1.75
CA HIS A 213 15.20 9.20 2.72
C HIS A 213 13.68 9.15 2.86
N ILE A 214 13.11 7.92 2.91
CA ILE A 214 11.68 7.69 3.05
C ILE A 214 11.39 7.17 4.45
N ALA A 215 10.62 7.88 5.23
CA ALA A 215 10.14 7.55 6.58
C ALA A 215 11.22 7.21 7.61
N ILE A 216 12.35 6.60 7.23
CA ILE A 216 13.40 6.10 8.12
C ILE A 216 14.68 6.89 7.97
N GLU A 217 15.23 7.39 9.09
CA GLU A 217 16.55 8.03 9.16
C GLU A 217 17.66 6.99 9.26
N LYS A 218 17.48 6.02 10.15
CA LYS A 218 18.41 4.90 10.38
C LYS A 218 17.73 3.75 11.10
N PHE A 219 18.36 2.59 11.07
CA PHE A 219 17.94 1.43 11.89
C PHE A 219 19.13 0.62 12.39
N GLU A 220 18.92 -0.15 13.44
CA GLU A 220 19.86 -1.11 13.98
C GLU A 220 19.14 -2.44 14.26
N LEU A 221 19.83 -3.56 14.05
CA LEU A 221 19.32 -4.88 14.43
C LEU A 221 20.09 -5.38 15.66
N LYS A 222 19.44 -5.43 16.83
CA LYS A 222 20.01 -5.91 18.08
C LYS A 222 19.16 -7.07 18.61
N ASN A 223 19.75 -8.21 18.85
CA ASN A 223 19.07 -9.39 19.42
C ASN A 223 17.79 -9.83 18.68
N GLY A 224 17.73 -9.60 17.36
CA GLY A 224 16.56 -9.95 16.55
C GLY A 224 15.41 -8.93 16.61
N VAL A 225 15.67 -7.76 17.18
CA VAL A 225 14.75 -6.60 17.24
C VAL A 225 15.34 -5.47 16.40
N PHE A 226 14.53 -4.86 15.54
CA PHE A 226 14.87 -3.70 14.76
C PHE A 226 14.55 -2.44 15.57
N ILE A 227 15.55 -1.64 15.87
CA ILE A 227 15.42 -0.33 16.49
C ILE A 227 15.43 0.66 15.32
N ILE A 228 14.29 1.30 15.06
CA ILE A 228 14.10 2.20 13.91
C ILE A 228 13.99 3.63 14.41
N THR A 229 14.81 4.52 13.84
CA THR A 229 14.69 5.98 14.01
C THR A 229 14.00 6.54 12.78
N PHE A 230 12.87 7.18 12.97
CA PHE A 230 12.07 7.78 11.91
C PHE A 230 12.56 9.20 11.55
N LEU A 231 12.43 9.58 10.29
CA LEU A 231 12.58 10.96 9.85
C LEU A 231 11.47 11.82 10.48
N PRO A 232 11.72 13.11 10.75
CA PRO A 232 10.66 14.03 11.10
C PRO A 232 9.65 14.10 9.94
N LEU A 233 8.39 14.37 10.25
CA LEU A 233 7.41 14.71 9.22
C LEU A 233 7.79 16.04 8.57
N SER A 234 7.58 16.17 7.28
CA SER A 234 7.71 17.43 6.56
C SER A 234 6.57 18.39 6.94
N ASP A 235 6.79 19.69 6.72
CA ASP A 235 5.76 20.70 7.00
C ASP A 235 4.46 20.41 6.23
N ALA A 236 4.54 19.93 4.99
CA ALA A 236 3.39 19.53 4.20
C ALA A 236 2.62 18.35 4.80
N GLU A 237 3.32 17.35 5.32
CA GLU A 237 2.70 16.21 6.01
C GLU A 237 2.05 16.62 7.33
N ILE A 238 2.67 17.55 8.06
CA ILE A 238 2.10 18.12 9.29
C ILE A 238 0.85 18.96 8.96
N GLU A 239 0.88 19.73 7.90
CA GLU A 239 -0.26 20.54 7.45
C GLU A 239 -1.43 19.65 7.02
N ASP A 240 -1.15 18.57 6.26
CA ASP A 240 -2.16 17.56 5.89
C ASP A 240 -2.81 16.93 7.14
N LEU A 241 -2.00 16.51 8.13
CA LEU A 241 -2.50 15.92 9.38
C LEU A 241 -3.31 16.92 10.21
N ASN A 242 -2.89 18.19 10.27
CA ASN A 242 -3.61 19.23 11.01
C ASN A 242 -4.90 19.65 10.32
N SER A 243 -4.93 19.69 8.99
CA SER A 243 -6.15 19.97 8.23
C SER A 243 -7.24 18.92 8.46
N ASP A 244 -6.86 17.72 8.82
CA ASP A 244 -7.76 16.64 9.20
C ASP A 244 -8.25 16.75 10.66
N ASN A 245 -7.42 17.29 11.58
CA ASN A 245 -7.79 17.45 12.99
C ASN A 245 -8.83 18.56 13.21
N ASP A 246 -8.79 19.65 12.46
CA ASP A 246 -9.80 20.73 12.55
C ASP A 246 -11.21 20.32 12.07
N LYS A 247 -11.34 19.16 11.40
CA LYS A 247 -12.61 18.58 10.95
C LYS A 247 -13.07 17.39 11.78
N ASN A 248 -12.23 16.87 12.66
CA ASN A 248 -12.43 15.61 13.39
C ASN A 248 -13.11 15.77 14.77
N ASP A 249 -13.80 16.87 15.05
CA ASP A 249 -14.73 16.94 16.17
C ASP A 249 -16.04 16.13 15.94
N LYS A 250 -16.09 15.33 14.86
CA LYS A 250 -17.19 14.40 14.57
C LYS A 250 -16.66 13.06 14.08
N GLY A 251 -16.50 12.16 15.03
CA GLY A 251 -16.71 10.72 14.81
C GLY A 251 -15.77 9.98 13.88
N LEU A 252 -14.99 9.09 14.46
CA LEU A 252 -14.36 7.95 13.80
C LEU A 252 -15.28 7.29 12.76
N LEU A 253 -14.68 6.62 11.76
CA LEU A 253 -15.34 5.77 10.75
C LEU A 253 -16.33 4.75 11.34
N ILE A 254 -16.28 4.52 12.65
CA ILE A 254 -17.10 3.56 13.41
C ILE A 254 -18.41 4.16 13.89
N ASP A 255 -18.51 5.48 14.12
CA ASP A 255 -19.76 6.13 14.51
C ASP A 255 -20.81 6.21 13.39
N THR A 256 -20.42 5.92 12.14
CA THR A 256 -21.33 5.84 10.99
C THR A 256 -21.83 4.42 10.69
N LEU A 257 -21.42 3.43 11.47
CA LEU A 257 -21.82 2.02 11.34
C LEU A 257 -22.66 1.53 12.53
N GLY A 258 -23.12 2.43 13.38
CA GLY A 258 -24.09 2.18 14.45
C GLY A 258 -25.52 2.24 13.96
#